data_c507ed5053f9ed3212245eec3c14027c
#
_entry.id   c507ed5053f9ed3212245eec3c14027c
#
_cell.length_a   1.000
_cell.length_b   1.000
_cell.length_c   1.000
_cell.angle_alpha   90.00
_cell.angle_beta   90.00
_cell.angle_gamma   90.00
#
_symmetry.space_group_name_H-M   'P 1'
#
loop_
_entity.id
_entity.type
_entity.pdbx_description
1 polymer ?
#
loop_
_entity_poly.entity_id
_entity_poly.type
_entity_poly.pdbx_seq_one_letter_code
_entity_poly.pdbx_strand_id
1 'polypeptide(L)'
;PIIWPLSHESRDPMPRLRVLALLSALVLSACGAPQLSVPVGDVTAANFGDRKPFDWPGQSPDRYAVHGIDVARFQQPLNWGEARVSGVNFAFIKATEGGDLLDPMFQNHWDGAGRAGVARGAYHFYYFCTTPEKQARWFIENVPKAPGMLPPVLDLEWNPFSPTCTLRPPADTVRRNAQTFLSILRAHYGQQPVVYTTPEFYAQNDMGRLRGVEFWLRSTAAHPSEKYPDERWTFWQYTSTGRVPGAAGDIDINVYAGSPSSWDNWLSRRQVR
;
A
#
# COMPACT_ATOMS: atom_id res chain seq x y z
N PRO A 1 -20.65 -41.20 -70.27
CA PRO A 1 -20.59 -42.63 -70.15
C PRO A 1 -19.16 -43.15 -70.29
N ILE A 2 -18.90 -44.27 -69.71
CA ILE A 2 -17.76 -45.18 -69.78
C ILE A 2 -17.08 -45.32 -68.43
N ILE A 3 -17.58 -46.20 -67.61
CA ILE A 3 -17.38 -47.65 -67.44
C ILE A 3 -15.92 -47.98 -67.03
N TRP A 4 -15.80 -48.57 -65.88
CA TRP A 4 -14.74 -49.24 -65.11
C TRP A 4 -13.92 -50.30 -65.89
N PRO A 5 -12.75 -50.74 -65.35
CA PRO A 5 -12.85 -51.92 -64.47
C PRO A 5 -11.86 -51.94 -63.29
N LEU A 6 -12.29 -52.77 -62.31
CA LEU A 6 -11.59 -53.28 -61.14
C LEU A 6 -10.34 -54.13 -61.50
N SER A 7 -9.30 -54.01 -60.69
CA SER A 7 -8.33 -55.10 -60.54
C SER A 7 -7.97 -55.27 -59.06
N HIS A 8 -8.18 -56.48 -58.60
CA HIS A 8 -7.73 -57.03 -57.33
C HIS A 8 -6.21 -57.18 -57.34
N GLU A 9 -5.54 -56.80 -56.26
CA GLU A 9 -4.25 -57.42 -55.92
C GLU A 9 -4.02 -57.49 -54.42
N SER A 10 -3.71 -58.65 -54.03
CA SER A 10 -3.21 -59.37 -52.87
C SER A 10 -2.63 -58.60 -51.66
N ARG A 11 -3.07 -59.11 -50.51
CA ARG A 11 -2.55 -58.84 -49.20
C ARG A 11 -1.24 -59.55 -48.95
N ASP A 12 -0.19 -58.83 -48.60
CA ASP A 12 0.94 -59.34 -47.83
C ASP A 12 1.06 -58.71 -46.44
N PRO A 13 1.37 -59.44 -45.39
CA PRO A 13 1.40 -58.93 -44.03
C PRO A 13 2.78 -58.28 -43.72
N MET A 14 2.74 -56.99 -43.42
CA MET A 14 3.96 -56.31 -42.96
C MET A 14 4.25 -56.61 -41.49
N PRO A 15 5.55 -56.65 -41.11
CA PRO A 15 5.99 -57.01 -39.75
C PRO A 15 5.74 -55.89 -38.75
N ARG A 16 5.33 -56.29 -37.54
CA ARG A 16 5.10 -55.39 -36.40
C ARG A 16 6.41 -54.78 -35.93
N LEU A 17 6.66 -53.52 -36.29
CA LEU A 17 7.72 -52.71 -35.73
C LEU A 17 7.29 -52.22 -34.34
N ARG A 18 7.93 -52.72 -33.30
CA ARG A 18 7.75 -52.20 -31.91
C ARG A 18 8.47 -50.86 -31.83
N VAL A 19 7.70 -49.77 -31.85
CA VAL A 19 8.22 -48.44 -31.53
C VAL A 19 8.33 -48.33 -30.01
N LEU A 20 9.56 -48.40 -29.49
CA LEU A 20 9.87 -47.97 -28.13
C LEU A 20 9.72 -46.45 -28.04
N ALA A 21 8.68 -45.98 -27.44
CA ALA A 21 8.52 -44.57 -27.07
C ALA A 21 9.45 -44.27 -25.89
N LEU A 22 10.60 -43.67 -26.15
CA LEU A 22 11.42 -43.03 -25.12
C LEU A 22 10.71 -41.72 -24.70
N LEU A 23 10.06 -41.75 -23.54
CA LEU A 23 9.63 -40.55 -22.86
C LEU A 23 10.86 -39.82 -22.31
N SER A 24 11.35 -38.83 -23.03
CA SER A 24 12.29 -37.87 -22.50
C SER A 24 11.55 -36.89 -21.60
N ALA A 25 11.61 -37.11 -20.27
CA ALA A 25 11.14 -36.14 -19.30
C ALA A 25 12.08 -34.91 -19.32
N LEU A 26 11.65 -33.84 -19.99
CA LEU A 26 12.26 -32.52 -19.83
C LEU A 26 11.92 -32.00 -18.40
N VAL A 27 12.88 -32.15 -17.48
CA VAL A 27 12.88 -31.44 -16.22
C VAL A 27 13.20 -29.98 -16.50
N LEU A 28 12.19 -29.14 -16.63
CA LEU A 28 12.33 -27.69 -16.60
C LEU A 28 12.73 -27.28 -15.18
N SER A 29 14.03 -27.21 -14.94
CA SER A 29 14.56 -26.52 -13.75
C SER A 29 14.22 -25.04 -13.87
N ALA A 30 13.11 -24.63 -13.31
CA ALA A 30 12.83 -23.23 -13.05
C ALA A 30 13.86 -22.76 -12.01
N CYS A 31 14.94 -22.11 -12.48
CA CYS A 31 15.81 -21.31 -11.63
C CYS A 31 15.00 -20.11 -11.11
N GLY A 32 14.20 -20.36 -10.09
CA GLY A 32 13.69 -19.28 -9.24
C GLY A 32 14.89 -18.70 -8.49
N ALA A 33 15.23 -17.43 -8.76
CA ALA A 33 16.15 -16.72 -7.90
C ALA A 33 15.62 -16.84 -6.45
N PRO A 34 16.49 -17.08 -5.45
CA PRO A 34 16.04 -17.14 -4.07
C PRO A 34 15.40 -15.81 -3.73
N GLN A 35 14.08 -15.81 -3.54
CA GLN A 35 13.40 -14.71 -2.90
C GLN A 35 13.93 -14.68 -1.47
N LEU A 36 14.79 -13.70 -1.18
CA LEU A 36 15.12 -13.33 0.18
C LEU A 36 13.82 -12.71 0.78
N SER A 37 12.95 -13.57 1.24
CA SER A 37 11.83 -13.15 2.07
C SER A 37 12.41 -12.81 3.44
N VAL A 38 12.76 -11.54 3.63
CA VAL A 38 12.95 -11.02 4.98
C VAL A 38 11.58 -11.17 5.66
N PRO A 39 11.48 -11.85 6.80
CA PRO A 39 10.20 -11.94 7.49
C PRO A 39 9.64 -10.54 7.71
N VAL A 40 8.37 -10.33 7.35
CA VAL A 40 7.66 -9.11 7.70
C VAL A 40 7.59 -9.06 9.21
N GLY A 41 8.36 -8.14 9.83
CA GLY A 41 8.46 -8.05 11.29
C GLY A 41 9.85 -7.61 11.78
N ASP A 42 10.91 -8.03 11.14
CA ASP A 42 12.25 -7.59 11.53
C ASP A 42 12.42 -6.09 11.25
N VAL A 43 12.58 -5.31 12.33
CA VAL A 43 12.78 -3.86 12.24
C VAL A 43 14.25 -3.59 11.87
N THR A 44 14.44 -2.96 10.71
CA THR A 44 15.72 -2.43 10.27
C THR A 44 15.84 -0.97 10.70
N ALA A 45 16.97 -0.60 11.31
CA ALA A 45 17.22 0.78 11.71
C ALA A 45 17.25 1.72 10.50
N ALA A 46 16.64 2.89 10.62
CA ALA A 46 16.58 3.87 9.55
C ALA A 46 17.96 4.51 9.31
N ASN A 47 18.33 4.59 8.05
CA ASN A 47 19.48 5.31 7.55
C ASN A 47 19.02 6.25 6.43
N PHE A 48 18.27 7.28 6.82
CA PHE A 48 17.66 8.24 5.93
C PHE A 48 18.30 9.62 6.08
N GLY A 49 18.25 10.40 5.01
CA GLY A 49 18.55 11.82 5.04
C GLY A 49 17.27 12.65 4.92
N ASP A 50 17.45 13.96 5.00
CA ASP A 50 16.41 14.94 4.68
C ASP A 50 17.05 16.12 3.95
N ARG A 51 16.43 16.59 2.86
CA ARG A 51 16.93 17.73 2.11
C ARG A 51 16.71 19.06 2.84
N LYS A 52 15.66 19.11 3.68
CA LYS A 52 15.30 20.26 4.49
C LYS A 52 15.00 19.80 5.92
N PRO A 53 16.02 19.33 6.66
CA PRO A 53 15.80 18.80 8.00
C PRO A 53 15.21 19.89 8.90
N PHE A 54 14.24 19.50 9.71
CA PHE A 54 13.68 20.36 10.74
C PHE A 54 14.44 20.15 12.04
N ASP A 55 14.79 21.25 12.72
CA ASP A 55 15.40 21.21 14.04
C ASP A 55 14.32 21.03 15.11
N TRP A 56 14.22 19.81 15.65
CA TRP A 56 13.15 19.43 16.58
C TRP A 56 13.47 19.95 17.99
N PRO A 57 12.72 20.93 18.52
CA PRO A 57 13.01 21.50 19.85
C PRO A 57 12.65 20.58 21.01
N GLY A 58 12.03 19.43 20.75
CA GLY A 58 11.54 18.50 21.76
C GLY A 58 11.66 17.04 21.34
N GLN A 59 10.54 16.35 21.25
CA GLN A 59 10.52 14.97 20.79
C GLN A 59 10.71 14.93 19.26
N SER A 60 11.80 14.29 18.83
CA SER A 60 12.14 14.13 17.43
C SER A 60 11.72 12.76 16.90
N PRO A 61 11.59 12.60 15.56
CA PRO A 61 11.33 11.32 14.93
C PRO A 61 12.36 10.24 15.22
N ASP A 62 13.60 10.61 15.52
CA ASP A 62 14.71 9.68 15.82
C ASP A 62 14.49 8.84 17.08
N ARG A 63 13.53 9.24 17.91
CA ARG A 63 13.15 8.46 19.11
C ARG A 63 12.34 7.21 18.80
N TYR A 64 11.86 7.09 17.56
CA TYR A 64 11.03 5.98 17.12
C TYR A 64 11.85 5.04 16.23
N ALA A 65 11.85 3.76 16.56
CA ALA A 65 12.70 2.79 15.88
C ALA A 65 12.14 2.30 14.53
N VAL A 66 10.82 2.41 14.33
CA VAL A 66 10.15 1.84 13.16
C VAL A 66 9.78 2.95 12.20
N HIS A 67 10.55 3.06 11.12
CA HIS A 67 10.34 4.04 10.07
C HIS A 67 9.70 3.42 8.83
N GLY A 68 8.97 4.24 8.09
CA GLY A 68 8.35 3.89 6.82
C GLY A 68 8.24 5.09 5.91
N ILE A 69 7.63 4.89 4.77
CA ILE A 69 7.42 5.92 3.75
C ILE A 69 5.98 5.90 3.26
N ASP A 70 5.55 6.99 2.64
CA ASP A 70 4.38 6.94 1.78
C ASP A 70 4.71 7.41 0.37
N VAL A 71 4.04 6.79 -0.61
CA VAL A 71 4.35 6.95 -2.03
C VAL A 71 3.09 7.01 -2.88
N ALA A 72 3.20 7.73 -3.99
CA ALA A 72 2.19 7.87 -5.02
C ALA A 72 2.87 7.98 -6.40
N ARG A 73 2.11 8.31 -7.43
CA ARG A 73 2.61 8.53 -8.80
C ARG A 73 3.78 9.53 -8.92
N PHE A 74 4.01 10.34 -7.91
CA PHE A 74 5.07 11.34 -7.92
C PHE A 74 6.45 10.76 -7.66
N GLN A 75 6.52 9.61 -6.98
CA GLN A 75 7.74 8.85 -6.82
C GLN A 75 7.92 7.93 -8.02
N GLN A 76 9.03 8.11 -8.76
CA GLN A 76 9.42 7.23 -9.85
C GLN A 76 9.64 5.79 -9.32
N PRO A 77 9.79 4.78 -10.18
CA PRO A 77 10.07 3.44 -9.72
C PRO A 77 11.17 3.43 -8.67
N LEU A 78 10.86 2.85 -7.52
CA LEU A 78 11.71 2.83 -6.34
C LEU A 78 12.45 1.48 -6.27
N ASN A 79 13.73 1.50 -5.94
CA ASN A 79 14.44 0.27 -5.58
C ASN A 79 14.04 -0.15 -4.16
N TRP A 80 12.98 -0.93 -4.06
CA TRP A 80 12.42 -1.37 -2.79
C TRP A 80 13.36 -2.24 -1.95
N GLY A 81 14.26 -3.00 -2.61
CA GLY A 81 15.29 -3.77 -1.90
C GLY A 81 16.28 -2.88 -1.16
N GLU A 82 16.75 -1.84 -1.82
CA GLU A 82 17.64 -0.84 -1.22
C GLU A 82 16.92 -0.02 -0.13
N ALA A 83 15.68 0.39 -0.38
CA ALA A 83 14.87 1.07 0.62
C ALA A 83 14.67 0.20 1.88
N ARG A 84 14.38 -1.09 1.70
CA ARG A 84 14.17 -2.03 2.82
C ARG A 84 15.42 -2.18 3.69
N VAL A 85 16.58 -2.40 3.10
CA VAL A 85 17.83 -2.55 3.87
C VAL A 85 18.29 -1.24 4.51
N SER A 86 17.82 -0.10 4.01
CA SER A 86 18.07 1.23 4.58
C SER A 86 17.09 1.63 5.68
N GLY A 87 16.14 0.76 6.04
CA GLY A 87 15.26 0.98 7.19
C GLY A 87 13.80 1.32 6.86
N VAL A 88 13.35 1.14 5.61
CA VAL A 88 11.91 1.21 5.28
C VAL A 88 11.25 -0.08 5.76
N ASN A 89 10.58 0.00 6.91
CA ASN A 89 9.91 -1.16 7.52
C ASN A 89 8.45 -1.28 7.07
N PHE A 90 7.82 -0.16 6.74
CA PHE A 90 6.46 -0.14 6.21
C PHE A 90 6.28 0.94 5.13
N ALA A 91 5.24 0.78 4.33
CA ALA A 91 4.87 1.75 3.32
C ALA A 91 3.35 1.90 3.20
N PHE A 92 2.87 3.14 3.08
CA PHE A 92 1.53 3.43 2.60
C PHE A 92 1.59 3.87 1.14
N ILE A 93 0.80 3.23 0.30
CA ILE A 93 0.88 3.36 -1.17
C ILE A 93 -0.46 3.88 -1.68
N LYS A 94 -0.44 5.02 -2.37
CA LYS A 94 -1.65 5.56 -3.01
C LYS A 94 -2.21 4.56 -4.00
N ALA A 95 -3.47 4.20 -3.82
CA ALA A 95 -4.15 3.31 -4.75
C ALA A 95 -5.18 4.08 -5.58
N THR A 96 -6.05 4.82 -4.92
CA THR A 96 -7.20 5.45 -5.58
C THR A 96 -7.43 6.87 -5.07
N GLU A 97 -8.16 7.64 -5.86
CA GLU A 97 -8.52 9.02 -5.58
C GLU A 97 -9.94 9.29 -6.10
N GLY A 98 -10.81 9.88 -5.30
CA GLY A 98 -12.19 10.11 -5.69
C GLY A 98 -12.93 8.83 -6.05
N GLY A 99 -13.85 8.88 -7.01
CA GLY A 99 -14.68 7.74 -7.38
C GLY A 99 -14.28 7.02 -8.67
N ASP A 100 -13.12 7.35 -9.27
CA ASP A 100 -12.76 6.92 -10.62
C ASP A 100 -11.27 7.05 -10.98
N LEU A 101 -10.43 7.63 -10.12
CA LEU A 101 -9.00 7.76 -10.39
C LEU A 101 -8.21 6.64 -9.71
N LEU A 102 -7.39 5.94 -10.50
CA LEU A 102 -6.40 4.97 -10.04
C LEU A 102 -5.01 5.60 -10.10
N ASP A 103 -4.20 5.42 -9.06
CA ASP A 103 -2.81 5.85 -9.12
C ASP A 103 -2.02 4.94 -10.06
N PRO A 104 -1.41 5.47 -11.13
CA PRO A 104 -0.75 4.65 -12.15
C PRO A 104 0.49 3.91 -11.63
N MET A 105 1.05 4.32 -10.48
CA MET A 105 2.20 3.67 -9.87
C MET A 105 1.80 2.67 -8.78
N PHE A 106 0.51 2.56 -8.44
CA PHE A 106 0.04 1.69 -7.36
C PHE A 106 0.58 0.27 -7.48
N GLN A 107 0.33 -0.39 -8.60
CA GLN A 107 0.73 -1.79 -8.80
C GLN A 107 2.25 -1.97 -8.73
N ASN A 108 3.02 -1.03 -9.32
CA ASN A 108 4.48 -1.06 -9.28
C ASN A 108 5.02 -0.99 -7.85
N HIS A 109 4.54 -0.02 -7.08
CA HIS A 109 4.94 0.14 -5.68
C HIS A 109 4.44 -1.01 -4.81
N TRP A 110 3.19 -1.46 -5.02
CA TRP A 110 2.60 -2.56 -4.28
C TRP A 110 3.40 -3.85 -4.41
N ASP A 111 3.70 -4.25 -5.63
CA ASP A 111 4.46 -5.45 -5.89
C ASP A 111 5.92 -5.33 -5.44
N GLY A 112 6.53 -4.16 -5.67
CA GLY A 112 7.90 -3.89 -5.28
C GLY A 112 8.09 -3.97 -3.76
N ALA A 113 7.25 -3.30 -2.99
CA ALA A 113 7.26 -3.34 -1.52
C ALA A 113 7.06 -4.78 -1.00
N GLY A 114 6.10 -5.51 -1.59
CA GLY A 114 5.84 -6.89 -1.19
C GLY A 114 7.02 -7.83 -1.45
N ARG A 115 7.64 -7.75 -2.62
CA ARG A 115 8.84 -8.55 -2.94
C ARG A 115 10.02 -8.24 -2.02
N ALA A 116 10.14 -7.00 -1.57
CA ALA A 116 11.20 -6.57 -0.66
C ALA A 116 10.93 -6.90 0.81
N GLY A 117 9.76 -7.45 1.15
CA GLY A 117 9.38 -7.72 2.55
C GLY A 117 9.04 -6.46 3.36
N VAL A 118 8.66 -5.38 2.70
CA VAL A 118 8.13 -4.16 3.34
C VAL A 118 6.66 -4.37 3.67
N ALA A 119 6.28 -4.16 4.93
CA ALA A 119 4.88 -4.16 5.32
C ALA A 119 4.14 -3.04 4.59
N ARG A 120 3.10 -3.37 3.80
CA ARG A 120 2.45 -2.42 2.89
C ARG A 120 0.97 -2.28 3.12
N GLY A 121 0.47 -1.04 3.07
CA GLY A 121 -0.94 -0.69 3.09
C GLY A 121 -1.28 0.22 1.92
N ALA A 122 -2.52 0.18 1.48
CA ALA A 122 -3.02 1.06 0.44
C ALA A 122 -3.80 2.22 1.03
N TYR A 123 -3.69 3.41 0.43
CA TYR A 123 -4.51 4.54 0.84
C TYR A 123 -5.38 5.09 -0.29
N HIS A 124 -6.52 5.66 0.12
CA HIS A 124 -7.49 6.35 -0.72
C HIS A 124 -7.49 7.84 -0.42
N PHE A 125 -7.23 8.66 -1.41
CA PHE A 125 -7.35 10.11 -1.31
C PHE A 125 -8.80 10.53 -1.53
N TYR A 126 -9.43 11.11 -0.50
CA TYR A 126 -10.87 11.34 -0.48
C TYR A 126 -11.28 12.63 -1.19
N TYR A 127 -12.31 12.56 -2.03
CA TYR A 127 -12.95 13.73 -2.65
C TYR A 127 -14.36 13.96 -2.12
N PHE A 128 -14.68 15.22 -1.81
CA PHE A 128 -15.99 15.59 -1.27
C PHE A 128 -17.07 15.82 -2.34
N CYS A 129 -16.74 15.66 -3.62
CA CYS A 129 -17.64 15.84 -4.76
C CYS A 129 -18.32 14.55 -5.22
N THR A 130 -18.06 13.44 -4.55
CA THR A 130 -18.73 12.15 -4.81
C THR A 130 -19.05 11.44 -3.48
N THR A 131 -19.92 10.42 -3.54
CA THR A 131 -20.39 9.79 -2.31
C THR A 131 -19.34 8.85 -1.69
N PRO A 132 -19.35 8.66 -0.37
CA PRO A 132 -18.43 7.74 0.30
C PRO A 132 -18.58 6.29 -0.17
N GLU A 133 -19.80 5.87 -0.52
CA GLU A 133 -20.07 4.51 -1.01
C GLU A 133 -19.43 4.27 -2.38
N LYS A 134 -19.49 5.26 -3.29
CA LYS A 134 -18.84 5.14 -4.60
C LYS A 134 -17.34 5.05 -4.45
N GLN A 135 -16.74 5.89 -3.62
CA GLN A 135 -15.30 5.89 -3.36
C GLN A 135 -14.83 4.61 -2.68
N ALA A 136 -15.58 4.12 -1.69
CA ALA A 136 -15.26 2.86 -1.01
C ALA A 136 -15.32 1.66 -1.96
N ARG A 137 -16.33 1.58 -2.85
CA ARG A 137 -16.39 0.56 -3.88
C ARG A 137 -15.21 0.65 -4.84
N TRP A 138 -14.90 1.85 -5.32
CA TRP A 138 -13.76 2.08 -6.21
C TRP A 138 -12.44 1.61 -5.59
N PHE A 139 -12.22 1.91 -4.30
CA PHE A 139 -11.05 1.40 -3.58
C PHE A 139 -11.04 -0.12 -3.49
N ILE A 140 -12.14 -0.75 -3.11
CA ILE A 140 -12.27 -2.21 -2.98
C ILE A 140 -12.03 -2.93 -4.31
N GLU A 141 -12.52 -2.38 -5.42
CA GLU A 141 -12.35 -2.93 -6.77
C GLU A 141 -10.89 -2.92 -7.24
N ASN A 142 -10.09 -1.96 -6.75
CA ASN A 142 -8.71 -1.75 -7.20
C ASN A 142 -7.63 -2.19 -6.21
N VAL A 143 -8.00 -2.46 -4.96
CA VAL A 143 -7.06 -2.90 -3.92
C VAL A 143 -7.39 -4.33 -3.51
N PRO A 144 -6.59 -5.31 -3.92
CA PRO A 144 -6.85 -6.70 -3.59
C PRO A 144 -6.69 -6.93 -2.09
N LYS A 145 -7.59 -7.73 -1.52
CA LYS A 145 -7.44 -8.24 -0.16
C LYS A 145 -6.30 -9.25 -0.13
N ALA A 146 -5.14 -8.81 0.32
CA ALA A 146 -3.94 -9.62 0.38
C ALA A 146 -3.56 -9.95 1.84
N PRO A 147 -3.37 -11.22 2.20
CA PRO A 147 -2.91 -11.59 3.54
C PRO A 147 -1.61 -10.87 3.91
N GLY A 148 -1.54 -10.36 5.13
CA GLY A 148 -0.38 -9.63 5.64
C GLY A 148 -0.32 -8.15 5.26
N MET A 149 -1.24 -7.65 4.44
CA MET A 149 -1.31 -6.20 4.18
C MET A 149 -1.72 -5.44 5.44
N LEU A 150 -1.21 -4.21 5.58
CA LEU A 150 -1.64 -3.28 6.61
C LEU A 150 -3.12 -2.89 6.38
N PRO A 151 -3.81 -2.40 7.43
CA PRO A 151 -5.16 -1.87 7.26
C PRO A 151 -5.23 -0.83 6.15
N PRO A 152 -6.36 -0.76 5.41
CA PRO A 152 -6.55 0.30 4.42
C PRO A 152 -6.56 1.67 5.10
N VAL A 153 -6.13 2.69 4.36
CA VAL A 153 -6.05 4.06 4.86
C VAL A 153 -7.03 4.96 4.12
N LEU A 154 -7.75 5.78 4.87
CA LEU A 154 -8.52 6.92 4.36
C LEU A 154 -7.71 8.19 4.57
N ASP A 155 -7.31 8.83 3.47
CA ASP A 155 -6.61 10.10 3.46
C ASP A 155 -7.61 11.24 3.35
N LEU A 156 -7.69 12.03 4.43
CA LEU A 156 -8.61 13.15 4.62
C LEU A 156 -7.85 14.46 4.78
N GLU A 157 -7.75 15.18 3.68
CA GLU A 157 -7.17 16.53 3.64
C GLU A 157 -7.88 17.40 2.60
N TRP A 158 -7.68 18.71 2.67
CA TRP A 158 -8.17 19.61 1.64
C TRP A 158 -7.29 19.54 0.39
N ASN A 159 -7.93 19.45 -0.78
CA ASN A 159 -7.25 19.58 -2.07
C ASN A 159 -7.66 20.88 -2.77
N PRO A 160 -7.06 22.03 -2.43
CA PRO A 160 -7.45 23.31 -3.02
C PRO A 160 -7.05 23.44 -4.49
N PHE A 161 -6.16 22.58 -4.97
CA PHE A 161 -5.64 22.58 -6.33
C PHE A 161 -6.28 21.51 -7.23
N SER A 162 -7.27 20.79 -6.72
CA SER A 162 -7.99 19.81 -7.54
C SER A 162 -8.69 20.51 -8.72
N PRO A 163 -8.48 20.02 -9.95
CA PRO A 163 -9.19 20.58 -11.11
C PRO A 163 -10.67 20.18 -11.14
N THR A 164 -11.07 19.21 -10.33
CA THR A 164 -12.41 18.61 -10.40
C THR A 164 -13.20 18.72 -9.09
N CYS A 165 -12.54 18.91 -7.96
CA CYS A 165 -13.22 18.94 -6.66
C CYS A 165 -12.49 19.80 -5.62
N THR A 166 -13.01 20.98 -5.36
CA THR A 166 -12.55 21.89 -4.29
C THR A 166 -13.60 22.10 -3.19
N LEU A 167 -14.64 21.25 -3.17
CA LEU A 167 -15.74 21.34 -2.21
C LEU A 167 -15.25 21.10 -0.77
N ARG A 168 -15.69 21.98 0.15
CA ARG A 168 -15.46 21.88 1.59
C ARG A 168 -16.80 21.81 2.33
N PRO A 169 -17.37 20.62 2.55
CA PRO A 169 -18.63 20.46 3.25
C PRO A 169 -18.53 20.87 4.72
N PRO A 170 -19.67 21.10 5.41
CA PRO A 170 -19.66 21.26 6.86
C PRO A 170 -19.04 20.06 7.58
N ALA A 171 -18.38 20.32 8.70
CA ALA A 171 -17.63 19.32 9.48
C ALA A 171 -18.44 18.06 9.83
N ASP A 172 -19.72 18.20 10.17
CA ASP A 172 -20.58 17.04 10.44
C ASP A 172 -20.81 16.17 9.22
N THR A 173 -20.88 16.75 8.02
CA THR A 173 -20.99 16.02 6.77
C THR A 173 -19.69 15.31 6.45
N VAL A 174 -18.55 15.98 6.64
CA VAL A 174 -17.22 15.37 6.50
C VAL A 174 -17.10 14.13 7.37
N ARG A 175 -17.43 14.24 8.66
CA ARG A 175 -17.34 13.10 9.59
C ARG A 175 -18.31 11.96 9.26
N ARG A 176 -19.56 12.27 8.88
CA ARG A 176 -20.52 11.24 8.45
C ARG A 176 -20.03 10.49 7.22
N ASN A 177 -19.53 11.19 6.22
CA ASN A 177 -19.01 10.59 5.00
C ASN A 177 -17.77 9.73 5.29
N ALA A 178 -16.86 10.24 6.12
CA ALA A 178 -15.70 9.47 6.57
C ALA A 178 -16.14 8.19 7.28
N GLN A 179 -17.08 8.27 8.22
CA GLN A 179 -17.56 7.11 8.97
C GLN A 179 -18.23 6.06 8.05
N THR A 180 -18.99 6.50 7.05
CA THR A 180 -19.60 5.60 6.05
C THR A 180 -18.51 4.86 5.25
N PHE A 181 -17.52 5.58 4.72
CA PHE A 181 -16.40 5.00 3.98
C PHE A 181 -15.62 3.99 4.83
N LEU A 182 -15.24 4.39 6.04
CA LEU A 182 -14.49 3.55 6.99
C LEU A 182 -15.26 2.28 7.36
N SER A 183 -16.58 2.37 7.54
CA SER A 183 -17.42 1.22 7.87
C SER A 183 -17.48 0.20 6.74
N ILE A 184 -17.55 0.67 5.48
CA ILE A 184 -17.55 -0.20 4.29
C ILE A 184 -16.20 -0.91 4.17
N LEU A 185 -15.08 -0.19 4.31
CA LEU A 185 -13.75 -0.81 4.24
C LEU A 185 -13.52 -1.79 5.38
N ARG A 186 -13.95 -1.45 6.59
CA ARG A 186 -13.86 -2.36 7.74
C ARG A 186 -14.60 -3.67 7.48
N ALA A 187 -15.82 -3.59 6.95
CA ALA A 187 -16.62 -4.77 6.63
C ALA A 187 -15.93 -5.65 5.57
N HIS A 188 -15.30 -5.04 4.56
CA HIS A 188 -14.63 -5.76 3.48
C HIS A 188 -13.30 -6.38 3.93
N TYR A 189 -12.39 -5.57 4.50
CA TYR A 189 -11.03 -6.02 4.83
C TYR A 189 -10.93 -6.75 6.17
N GLY A 190 -11.95 -6.68 7.01
CA GLY A 190 -11.95 -7.32 8.34
C GLY A 190 -11.04 -6.61 9.35
N GLN A 191 -10.53 -5.41 9.01
CA GLN A 191 -9.67 -4.60 9.86
C GLN A 191 -10.21 -3.17 9.95
N GLN A 192 -9.99 -2.53 11.11
CA GLN A 192 -10.30 -1.12 11.28
C GLN A 192 -9.36 -0.29 10.40
N PRO A 193 -9.86 0.55 9.47
CA PRO A 193 -9.02 1.42 8.67
C PRO A 193 -8.27 2.46 9.52
N VAL A 194 -7.14 2.92 8.99
CA VAL A 194 -6.37 4.06 9.52
C VAL A 194 -6.84 5.34 8.84
N VAL A 195 -6.84 6.46 9.54
CA VAL A 195 -7.18 7.79 9.00
C VAL A 195 -5.92 8.65 8.97
N TYR A 196 -5.49 9.04 7.77
CA TYR A 196 -4.51 10.09 7.60
C TYR A 196 -5.18 11.46 7.57
N THR A 197 -4.55 12.46 8.17
CA THR A 197 -5.03 13.83 8.12
C THR A 197 -3.94 14.86 8.42
N THR A 198 -4.20 16.10 7.99
CA THR A 198 -3.36 17.28 8.24
C THR A 198 -3.89 18.10 9.41
N PRO A 199 -3.04 18.95 10.06
CA PRO A 199 -3.48 19.77 11.20
C PRO A 199 -4.67 20.66 10.89
N GLU A 200 -4.64 21.31 9.72
CA GLU A 200 -5.74 22.20 9.30
C GLU A 200 -7.05 21.43 9.15
N PHE A 201 -7.02 20.31 8.43
CA PHE A 201 -8.22 19.49 8.19
C PHE A 201 -8.79 18.91 9.49
N TYR A 202 -7.90 18.41 10.34
CA TYR A 202 -8.26 17.85 11.65
C TYR A 202 -9.01 18.87 12.51
N ALA A 203 -8.45 20.07 12.66
CA ALA A 203 -9.03 21.13 13.48
C ALA A 203 -10.35 21.65 12.90
N GLN A 204 -10.42 21.89 11.59
CA GLN A 204 -11.62 22.44 10.94
C GLN A 204 -12.81 21.48 10.95
N ASN A 205 -12.54 20.18 11.03
CA ASN A 205 -13.59 19.16 10.96
C ASN A 205 -13.80 18.40 12.27
N ASP A 206 -13.20 18.81 13.39
CA ASP A 206 -13.28 18.12 14.69
C ASP A 206 -13.00 16.60 14.55
N MET A 207 -11.93 16.22 13.86
CA MET A 207 -11.68 14.82 13.50
C MET A 207 -11.48 13.92 14.72
N GLY A 208 -11.06 14.44 15.86
CA GLY A 208 -10.99 13.72 17.14
C GLY A 208 -12.35 13.19 17.63
N ARG A 209 -13.47 13.57 16.99
CA ARG A 209 -14.80 13.01 17.26
C ARG A 209 -15.08 11.72 16.49
N LEU A 210 -14.25 11.32 15.52
CA LEU A 210 -14.34 10.00 14.91
C LEU A 210 -14.09 8.91 15.96
N ARG A 211 -14.81 7.81 15.86
CA ARG A 211 -14.71 6.71 16.82
C ARG A 211 -14.24 5.43 16.13
N GLY A 212 -13.45 4.64 16.87
CA GLY A 212 -12.97 3.36 16.38
C GLY A 212 -11.98 3.49 15.23
N VAL A 213 -11.17 4.56 15.19
CA VAL A 213 -10.15 4.80 14.20
C VAL A 213 -8.76 4.84 14.86
N GLU A 214 -7.74 4.60 14.09
CA GLU A 214 -6.35 4.89 14.41
C GLU A 214 -5.89 6.00 13.48
N PHE A 215 -5.10 6.95 14.01
CA PHE A 215 -4.65 8.08 13.23
C PHE A 215 -3.22 7.92 12.71
N TRP A 216 -3.02 8.31 11.48
CA TRP A 216 -1.76 8.67 10.87
C TRP A 216 -1.74 10.19 10.68
N LEU A 217 -0.97 10.88 11.49
CA LEU A 217 -1.00 12.34 11.60
C LEU A 217 0.19 12.98 10.88
N ARG A 218 -0.08 13.99 10.05
CA ARG A 218 0.96 14.80 9.43
C ARG A 218 1.38 15.92 10.38
N SER A 219 2.67 16.02 10.68
CA SER A 219 3.24 17.16 11.39
C SER A 219 4.72 17.29 11.06
N THR A 220 5.09 18.26 10.22
CA THR A 220 6.45 18.42 9.68
C THR A 220 7.28 19.51 10.38
N ALA A 221 6.70 20.15 11.39
CA ALA A 221 7.33 21.27 12.10
C ALA A 221 7.02 21.30 13.61
N ALA A 222 6.47 20.23 14.17
CA ALA A 222 6.27 20.02 15.59
C ALA A 222 5.92 18.55 15.86
N HIS A 223 6.10 18.08 17.08
CA HIS A 223 5.60 16.76 17.49
C HIS A 223 4.07 16.70 17.39
N PRO A 224 3.44 15.56 17.03
CA PRO A 224 1.98 15.47 16.91
C PRO A 224 1.20 15.94 18.14
N SER A 225 1.69 15.71 19.34
CA SER A 225 1.03 16.16 20.58
C SER A 225 0.85 17.69 20.67
N GLU A 226 1.63 18.46 19.93
CA GLU A 226 1.50 19.93 19.88
C GLU A 226 0.46 20.39 18.84
N LYS A 227 0.31 19.64 17.75
CA LYS A 227 -0.64 19.98 16.67
C LYS A 227 -1.99 19.32 16.83
N TYR A 228 -2.05 18.21 17.56
CA TYR A 228 -3.24 17.41 17.80
C TYR A 228 -3.32 17.10 19.31
N PRO A 229 -3.58 18.11 20.14
CA PRO A 229 -3.61 17.92 21.58
C PRO A 229 -4.64 16.86 21.96
N ASP A 230 -4.27 16.00 22.89
CA ASP A 230 -5.10 14.91 23.43
C ASP A 230 -5.44 13.77 22.42
N GLU A 231 -4.92 13.84 21.17
CA GLU A 231 -5.14 12.76 20.21
C GLU A 231 -4.05 11.68 20.32
N ARG A 232 -4.51 10.43 20.25
CA ARG A 232 -3.62 9.27 20.11
C ARG A 232 -3.36 9.00 18.65
N TRP A 233 -2.10 8.77 18.31
CA TRP A 233 -1.71 8.47 16.95
C TRP A 233 -0.94 7.15 16.88
N THR A 234 -1.01 6.51 15.72
CA THR A 234 -0.30 5.26 15.43
C THR A 234 0.87 5.52 14.50
N PHE A 235 0.68 6.43 13.54
CA PHE A 235 1.72 6.83 12.59
C PHE A 235 1.84 8.35 12.55
N TRP A 236 3.05 8.81 12.30
CA TRP A 236 3.37 10.22 12.16
C TRP A 236 4.22 10.45 10.91
N GLN A 237 3.68 11.23 9.95
CA GLN A 237 4.41 11.75 8.80
C GLN A 237 5.14 13.02 9.23
N TYR A 238 6.48 12.95 9.31
CA TYR A 238 7.28 14.01 9.91
C TYR A 238 8.07 14.86 8.92
N THR A 239 8.23 14.41 7.68
CA THR A 239 8.86 15.20 6.59
C THR A 239 8.27 14.82 5.24
N SER A 240 8.31 15.77 4.30
CA SER A 240 8.01 15.57 2.88
C SER A 240 9.22 15.87 1.97
N THR A 241 10.40 16.00 2.57
CA THR A 241 11.66 16.26 1.85
C THR A 241 12.73 15.23 2.19
N GLY A 242 12.31 14.07 2.69
CA GLY A 242 13.18 12.97 3.06
C GLY A 242 13.99 12.43 1.89
N ARG A 243 15.12 11.82 2.22
CA ARG A 243 16.04 11.15 1.28
C ARG A 243 16.24 9.72 1.74
N VAL A 244 15.66 8.80 1.01
CA VAL A 244 15.72 7.37 1.29
C VAL A 244 16.52 6.69 0.18
N PRO A 245 17.54 5.90 0.50
CA PRO A 245 18.24 5.10 -0.51
C PRO A 245 17.25 4.25 -1.32
N GLY A 246 17.47 4.20 -2.62
CA GLY A 246 16.53 3.53 -3.54
C GLY A 246 15.42 4.42 -4.09
N ALA A 247 15.20 5.62 -3.50
CA ALA A 247 14.26 6.62 -4.02
C ALA A 247 14.98 7.73 -4.78
N ALA A 248 14.40 8.16 -5.90
CA ALA A 248 14.89 9.32 -6.64
C ALA A 248 14.10 10.56 -6.22
N GLY A 249 14.71 11.44 -5.45
CA GLY A 249 14.10 12.72 -5.07
C GLY A 249 13.53 12.75 -3.65
N ASP A 250 12.63 13.70 -3.41
CA ASP A 250 11.98 13.88 -2.12
C ASP A 250 10.91 12.80 -1.89
N ILE A 251 10.82 12.33 -0.66
CA ILE A 251 9.85 11.32 -0.25
C ILE A 251 9.32 11.63 1.15
N ASP A 252 8.06 11.31 1.36
CA ASP A 252 7.44 11.43 2.67
C ASP A 252 7.92 10.31 3.59
N ILE A 253 8.40 10.68 4.79
CA ILE A 253 8.88 9.72 5.78
C ILE A 253 8.01 9.74 7.02
N ASN A 254 7.80 8.55 7.55
CA ASN A 254 6.88 8.25 8.63
C ASN A 254 7.56 7.47 9.75
N VAL A 255 6.99 7.56 10.95
CA VAL A 255 7.33 6.68 12.07
C VAL A 255 6.08 6.03 12.66
N TYR A 256 6.26 4.83 13.21
CA TYR A 256 5.27 4.18 14.06
C TYR A 256 5.47 4.62 15.53
N ALA A 257 4.38 4.85 16.26
CA ALA A 257 4.36 5.43 17.61
C ALA A 257 4.95 4.55 18.73
N GLY A 258 5.51 3.40 18.43
CA GLY A 258 5.93 2.44 19.45
C GLY A 258 7.31 1.83 19.24
N SER A 259 7.63 0.87 20.10
CA SER A 259 8.85 0.08 20.03
C SER A 259 8.77 -1.01 18.93
N PRO A 260 9.89 -1.65 18.53
CA PRO A 260 9.87 -2.79 17.63
C PRO A 260 8.93 -3.91 18.10
N SER A 261 8.98 -4.28 19.39
CA SER A 261 8.10 -5.31 19.93
C SER A 261 6.62 -4.92 19.92
N SER A 262 6.30 -3.63 20.10
CA SER A 262 4.91 -3.17 19.95
C SER A 262 4.46 -3.13 18.48
N TRP A 263 5.40 -2.92 17.55
CA TRP A 263 5.16 -3.04 16.12
C TRP A 263 4.75 -4.46 15.72
N ASP A 264 5.50 -5.47 16.15
CA ASP A 264 5.18 -6.88 15.90
C ASP A 264 3.80 -7.25 16.45
N ASN A 265 3.51 -6.80 17.67
CA ASN A 265 2.20 -6.98 18.29
C ASN A 265 1.07 -6.26 17.52
N TRP A 266 1.35 -5.07 17.00
CA TRP A 266 0.39 -4.31 16.19
C TRP A 266 0.16 -5.03 14.85
N LEU A 267 1.21 -5.44 14.13
CA LEU A 267 1.10 -6.20 12.89
C LEU A 267 0.27 -7.46 13.08
N SER A 268 0.57 -8.28 14.08
CA SER A 268 -0.13 -9.55 14.33
C SER A 268 -1.64 -9.38 14.52
N ARG A 269 -2.09 -8.24 15.03
CA ARG A 269 -3.50 -7.92 15.29
C ARG A 269 -4.17 -7.15 14.16
N ARG A 270 -3.41 -6.39 13.40
CA ARG A 270 -3.93 -5.38 12.48
C ARG A 270 -3.76 -5.71 11.00
N GLN A 271 -2.88 -6.67 10.67
CA GLN A 271 -2.79 -7.13 9.27
C GLN A 271 -4.09 -7.79 8.81
N VAL A 272 -4.41 -7.59 7.54
CA VAL A 272 -5.53 -8.27 6.88
C VAL A 272 -5.19 -9.76 6.72
N ARG A 273 -6.18 -10.61 7.00
CA ARG A 273 -6.06 -12.07 6.97
C ARG A 273 -6.77 -12.67 5.76
#